data_6651fd628a51ca41f06c9b279ac5ea5d
#
_entry.id   6651fd628a51ca41f06c9b279ac5ea5d
#
_cell.length_a   1.000
_cell.length_b   1.000
_cell.length_c   1.000
_cell.angle_alpha   90.00
_cell.angle_beta   90.00
_cell.angle_gamma   90.00
#
_symmetry.space_group_name_H-M   'P 1'
#
loop_
_entity.id
_entity.type
_entity.pdbx_description
1 polymer ?
#
loop_
_entity_poly.entity_id
_entity_poly.type
_entity_poly.pdbx_seq_one_letter_code
_entity_poly.pdbx_strand_id
1 'polypeptide(L)'
;MMFVFALASLPTMTSAQDMGSAAPAYCSELKRVTALAMTRERFAAIAGKAREGNFRETDLALTGWSDCSLYGPATYTCDSQPLATAEDAETAQARTLQGIKACLGEAWAEASDRSSSRYVILHHAGSPLSLTLSTDQTEKNQHVVRLVLFVRRN
;
A
#
# COMPACT_ATOMS: atom_id res chain seq x y z
N MET A 1 58.96 32.98 -28.92
CA MET A 1 58.56 31.63 -28.49
C MET A 1 57.36 31.80 -27.53
N MET A 2 56.17 31.57 -28.04
CA MET A 2 54.90 31.76 -27.25
C MET A 2 54.34 30.37 -26.94
N PHE A 3 54.31 30.01 -25.67
CA PHE A 3 53.67 28.74 -25.21
C PHE A 3 52.19 28.98 -24.95
N VAL A 4 51.36 28.31 -25.71
CA VAL A 4 49.89 28.28 -25.49
C VAL A 4 49.61 27.09 -24.60
N PHE A 5 49.12 27.34 -23.37
CA PHE A 5 48.58 26.30 -22.48
C PHE A 5 47.12 26.01 -22.85
N ALA A 6 46.86 24.81 -23.35
CA ALA A 6 45.52 24.30 -23.55
C ALA A 6 45.00 23.77 -22.21
N LEU A 7 43.92 24.39 -21.65
CA LEU A 7 43.19 23.88 -20.52
C LEU A 7 42.24 22.79 -21.02
N ALA A 8 42.51 21.55 -20.62
CA ALA A 8 41.58 20.43 -20.83
C ALA A 8 40.46 20.48 -19.79
N SER A 9 39.24 20.75 -20.24
CA SER A 9 38.02 20.66 -19.43
C SER A 9 37.65 19.20 -19.27
N LEU A 10 37.69 18.68 -18.03
CA LEU A 10 37.18 17.35 -17.68
C LEU A 10 35.64 17.43 -17.60
N PRO A 11 34.90 16.50 -18.22
CA PRO A 11 33.47 16.43 -18.01
C PRO A 11 33.18 15.92 -16.59
N THR A 12 32.48 16.70 -15.79
CA THR A 12 31.89 16.28 -14.52
C THR A 12 30.82 15.25 -14.80
N MET A 13 31.09 13.98 -14.50
CA MET A 13 30.06 12.93 -14.44
C MET A 13 29.13 13.26 -13.27
N THR A 14 27.98 13.82 -13.60
CA THR A 14 26.86 13.92 -12.66
C THR A 14 26.37 12.51 -12.38
N SER A 15 26.70 11.97 -11.22
CA SER A 15 26.11 10.73 -10.72
C SER A 15 24.60 10.92 -10.69
N ALA A 16 23.87 10.16 -11.49
CA ALA A 16 22.44 9.99 -11.34
C ALA A 16 22.21 9.42 -9.91
N GLN A 17 21.82 10.28 -9.01
CA GLN A 17 21.34 9.85 -7.69
C GLN A 17 20.12 8.97 -7.97
N ASP A 18 20.27 7.70 -7.65
CA ASP A 18 19.20 6.73 -7.55
C ASP A 18 18.18 7.33 -6.58
N MET A 19 17.12 7.95 -7.12
CA MET A 19 16.01 8.44 -6.34
C MET A 19 15.22 7.19 -5.92
N GLY A 20 15.73 6.50 -4.91
CA GLY A 20 15.03 5.45 -4.22
C GLY A 20 13.63 5.97 -3.94
N SER A 21 12.61 5.29 -4.46
CA SER A 21 11.21 5.67 -4.30
C SER A 21 10.96 5.92 -2.82
N ALA A 22 10.72 7.19 -2.44
CA ALA A 22 10.45 7.55 -1.05
C ALA A 22 9.27 6.71 -0.55
N ALA A 23 9.38 6.17 0.66
CA ALA A 23 8.30 5.39 1.25
C ALA A 23 7.01 6.23 1.28
N PRO A 24 5.84 5.64 0.96
CA PRO A 24 4.59 6.38 0.96
C PRO A 24 4.24 6.90 2.37
N ALA A 25 3.50 8.00 2.43
CA ALA A 25 3.15 8.65 3.70
C ALA A 25 2.44 7.73 4.69
N TYR A 26 1.70 6.73 4.19
CA TYR A 26 0.99 5.73 5.01
C TYR A 26 1.86 4.53 5.45
N CYS A 27 3.16 4.55 5.17
CA CYS A 27 4.01 3.37 5.41
C CYS A 27 4.12 3.01 6.90
N SER A 28 4.23 3.99 7.78
CA SER A 28 4.32 3.74 9.22
C SER A 28 3.04 3.11 9.78
N GLU A 29 1.88 3.62 9.37
CA GLU A 29 0.58 3.08 9.75
C GLU A 29 0.37 1.67 9.18
N LEU A 30 0.72 1.44 7.91
CA LEU A 30 0.60 0.14 7.28
C LEU A 30 1.46 -0.91 8.00
N LYS A 31 2.70 -0.59 8.36
CA LYS A 31 3.57 -1.47 9.18
C LYS A 31 2.94 -1.77 10.54
N ARG A 32 2.34 -0.76 11.18
CA ARG A 32 1.66 -0.94 12.48
C ARG A 32 0.44 -1.85 12.34
N VAL A 33 -0.39 -1.65 11.31
CA VAL A 33 -1.57 -2.51 11.05
C VAL A 33 -1.15 -3.95 10.78
N THR A 34 -0.10 -4.17 9.95
CA THR A 34 0.42 -5.53 9.69
C THR A 34 0.98 -6.19 10.94
N ALA A 35 1.69 -5.44 11.79
CA ALA A 35 2.20 -5.95 13.06
C ALA A 35 1.05 -6.36 14.02
N LEU A 36 0.00 -5.55 14.14
CA LEU A 36 -1.18 -5.87 14.94
C LEU A 36 -1.89 -7.12 14.44
N ALA A 37 -2.01 -7.30 13.13
CA ALA A 37 -2.63 -8.48 12.52
C ALA A 37 -1.94 -9.79 12.89
N MET A 38 -0.65 -9.75 13.24
CA MET A 38 0.14 -10.91 13.68
C MET A 38 -0.01 -11.22 15.16
N THR A 39 -0.58 -10.32 15.96
CA THR A 39 -0.82 -10.57 17.39
C THR A 39 -2.05 -11.46 17.60
N ARG A 40 -2.19 -12.01 18.81
CA ARG A 40 -3.37 -12.80 19.19
C ARG A 40 -4.64 -11.97 19.21
N GLU A 41 -4.56 -10.75 19.71
CA GLU A 41 -5.65 -9.78 19.82
C GLU A 41 -5.97 -9.11 18.49
N ARG A 42 -5.07 -9.23 17.51
CA ARG A 42 -5.18 -8.64 16.17
C ARG A 42 -5.55 -7.15 16.24
N PHE A 43 -6.69 -6.78 15.67
CA PHE A 43 -7.13 -5.39 15.56
C PHE A 43 -7.91 -4.87 16.77
N ALA A 44 -8.04 -5.64 17.86
CA ALA A 44 -8.83 -5.21 19.03
C ALA A 44 -8.35 -3.88 19.62
N ALA A 45 -7.03 -3.63 19.61
CA ALA A 45 -6.43 -2.40 20.15
C ALA A 45 -6.76 -1.13 19.33
N ILE A 46 -7.20 -1.27 18.08
CA ILE A 46 -7.56 -0.16 17.19
C ILE A 46 -9.03 -0.16 16.80
N ALA A 47 -9.85 -0.99 17.44
CA ALA A 47 -11.27 -1.11 17.16
C ALA A 47 -12.05 0.05 17.80
N GLY A 48 -12.61 0.90 16.97
CA GLY A 48 -13.48 2.00 17.36
C GLY A 48 -14.97 1.58 17.50
N LYS A 49 -15.87 2.51 17.24
CA LYS A 49 -17.31 2.32 17.35
C LYS A 49 -17.83 1.28 16.34
N ALA A 50 -18.87 0.55 16.75
CA ALA A 50 -19.60 -0.32 15.83
C ALA A 50 -20.27 0.50 14.72
N ARG A 51 -20.21 -0.01 13.49
CA ARG A 51 -20.98 0.45 12.33
C ARG A 51 -22.03 -0.60 11.98
N GLU A 52 -22.74 -0.37 10.90
CA GLU A 52 -23.72 -1.33 10.39
C GLU A 52 -23.08 -2.69 10.06
N GLY A 53 -23.79 -3.76 10.32
CA GLY A 53 -23.32 -5.12 10.13
C GLY A 53 -22.15 -5.47 11.05
N ASN A 54 -21.13 -6.13 10.50
CA ASN A 54 -19.92 -6.53 11.24
C ASN A 54 -18.77 -5.52 11.12
N PHE A 55 -19.06 -4.30 10.64
CA PHE A 55 -18.07 -3.24 10.51
C PHE A 55 -17.86 -2.47 11.81
N ARG A 56 -16.66 -1.97 12.00
CA ARG A 56 -16.29 -1.06 13.09
C ARG A 56 -15.41 0.05 12.53
N GLU A 57 -15.46 1.21 13.13
CA GLU A 57 -14.45 2.24 12.93
C GLU A 57 -13.08 1.74 13.36
N THR A 58 -12.02 2.34 12.86
CA THR A 58 -10.67 2.09 13.35
C THR A 58 -10.02 3.38 13.82
N ASP A 59 -9.30 3.33 14.94
CA ASP A 59 -8.49 4.44 15.45
C ASP A 59 -7.14 4.57 14.71
N LEU A 60 -6.85 3.67 13.78
CA LEU A 60 -5.64 3.68 12.96
C LEU A 60 -6.02 3.70 11.47
N ALA A 61 -6.14 4.90 10.91
CA ALA A 61 -6.33 5.10 9.47
C ALA A 61 -4.97 5.24 8.76
N LEU A 62 -4.94 4.90 7.48
CA LEU A 62 -3.77 5.13 6.63
C LEU A 62 -3.77 6.57 6.13
N THR A 63 -2.66 7.28 6.28
CA THR A 63 -2.50 8.66 5.81
C THR A 63 -2.78 8.75 4.31
N GLY A 64 -3.69 9.66 3.93
CA GLY A 64 -4.10 9.88 2.53
C GLY A 64 -5.20 8.94 2.01
N TRP A 65 -5.67 8.00 2.83
CA TRP A 65 -6.83 7.17 2.53
C TRP A 65 -8.12 7.79 3.09
N SER A 66 -9.27 7.47 2.50
CA SER A 66 -10.51 8.17 2.84
C SER A 66 -11.36 7.44 3.86
N ASP A 67 -11.47 6.13 3.78
CA ASP A 67 -12.31 5.32 4.65
C ASP A 67 -11.60 4.04 5.06
N CYS A 68 -11.17 3.99 6.32
CA CYS A 68 -10.59 2.81 6.91
C CYS A 68 -11.53 2.23 7.97
N SER A 69 -11.68 0.92 7.98
CA SER A 69 -12.55 0.21 8.91
C SER A 69 -12.07 -1.21 9.19
N LEU A 70 -12.66 -1.83 10.19
CA LEU A 70 -12.47 -3.23 10.52
C LEU A 70 -13.73 -4.02 10.15
N TYR A 71 -13.55 -5.21 9.59
CA TYR A 71 -14.63 -6.17 9.36
C TYR A 71 -14.35 -7.44 10.15
N GLY A 72 -15.21 -7.70 11.14
CA GLY A 72 -14.98 -8.76 12.10
C GLY A 72 -13.65 -8.60 12.85
N PRO A 73 -13.11 -9.69 13.43
CA PRO A 73 -11.90 -9.61 14.26
C PRO A 73 -10.58 -9.68 13.47
N ALA A 74 -10.63 -9.99 12.17
CA ALA A 74 -9.44 -10.41 11.42
C ALA A 74 -9.21 -9.67 10.10
N THR A 75 -10.00 -8.66 9.78
CA THR A 75 -9.91 -7.93 8.51
C THR A 75 -9.85 -6.43 8.76
N TYR A 76 -8.85 -5.79 8.15
CA TYR A 76 -8.68 -4.35 8.08
C TYR A 76 -8.85 -3.93 6.61
N THR A 77 -9.64 -2.92 6.35
CA THR A 77 -9.89 -2.42 4.99
C THR A 77 -9.79 -0.91 4.93
N CYS A 78 -9.24 -0.40 3.82
CA CYS A 78 -9.23 1.04 3.51
C CYS A 78 -9.56 1.27 2.05
N ASP A 79 -10.33 2.32 1.79
CA ASP A 79 -10.56 2.86 0.45
C ASP A 79 -9.72 4.11 0.22
N SER A 80 -9.17 4.26 -0.96
CA SER A 80 -8.47 5.49 -1.37
C SER A 80 -9.43 6.68 -1.44
N GLN A 81 -8.87 7.87 -1.63
CA GLN A 81 -9.70 8.99 -2.09
C GLN A 81 -10.41 8.62 -3.40
N PRO A 82 -11.64 9.13 -3.61
CA PRO A 82 -12.38 8.88 -4.83
C PRO A 82 -11.61 9.34 -6.07
N LEU A 83 -11.70 8.54 -7.13
CA LEU A 83 -11.06 8.76 -8.43
C LEU A 83 -12.13 8.96 -9.51
N ALA A 84 -11.81 9.73 -10.54
CA ALA A 84 -12.78 10.13 -11.53
C ALA A 84 -13.18 8.99 -12.48
N THR A 85 -12.22 8.12 -12.84
CA THR A 85 -12.42 7.06 -13.84
C THR A 85 -11.87 5.71 -13.37
N ALA A 86 -12.28 4.64 -14.04
CA ALA A 86 -11.71 3.32 -13.84
C ALA A 86 -10.21 3.28 -14.20
N GLU A 87 -9.79 4.00 -15.24
CA GLU A 87 -8.38 4.08 -15.66
C GLU A 87 -7.52 4.80 -14.61
N ASP A 88 -8.05 5.87 -13.99
CA ASP A 88 -7.38 6.53 -12.85
C ASP A 88 -7.21 5.56 -11.68
N ALA A 89 -8.22 4.72 -11.42
CA ALA A 89 -8.15 3.72 -10.36
C ALA A 89 -7.11 2.62 -10.64
N GLU A 90 -7.02 2.13 -11.88
CA GLU A 90 -6.00 1.16 -12.30
C GLU A 90 -4.59 1.76 -12.18
N THR A 91 -4.41 3.01 -12.61
CA THR A 91 -3.13 3.73 -12.49
C THR A 91 -2.75 3.94 -11.02
N ALA A 92 -3.72 4.36 -10.20
CA ALA A 92 -3.51 4.54 -8.76
C ALA A 92 -3.20 3.21 -8.06
N GLN A 93 -3.86 2.11 -8.43
CA GLN A 93 -3.60 0.78 -7.92
C GLN A 93 -2.16 0.34 -8.20
N ALA A 94 -1.69 0.48 -9.45
CA ALA A 94 -0.33 0.12 -9.83
C ALA A 94 0.72 0.92 -9.03
N ARG A 95 0.50 2.22 -8.85
CA ARG A 95 1.37 3.09 -8.03
C ARG A 95 1.33 2.70 -6.56
N THR A 96 0.15 2.42 -6.03
CA THR A 96 -0.04 1.99 -4.63
C THR A 96 0.66 0.65 -4.38
N LEU A 97 0.58 -0.30 -5.32
CA LEU A 97 1.27 -1.59 -5.22
C LEU A 97 2.78 -1.41 -5.08
N GLN A 98 3.39 -0.53 -5.89
CA GLN A 98 4.82 -0.21 -5.79
C GLN A 98 5.16 0.39 -4.42
N GLY A 99 4.35 1.33 -3.93
CA GLY A 99 4.51 1.91 -2.60
C GLY A 99 4.41 0.89 -1.47
N ILE A 100 3.45 -0.03 -1.54
CA ILE A 100 3.28 -1.11 -0.55
C ILE A 100 4.49 -2.05 -0.57
N LYS A 101 4.96 -2.48 -1.74
CA LYS A 101 6.17 -3.31 -1.87
C LYS A 101 7.40 -2.63 -1.29
N ALA A 102 7.61 -1.36 -1.61
CA ALA A 102 8.71 -0.57 -1.05
C ALA A 102 8.61 -0.42 0.47
N CYS A 103 7.39 -0.28 1.00
CA CYS A 103 7.14 -0.14 2.43
C CYS A 103 7.34 -1.43 3.21
N LEU A 104 6.72 -2.52 2.75
CA LEU A 104 6.65 -3.79 3.48
C LEU A 104 7.83 -4.73 3.22
N GLY A 105 8.56 -4.52 2.13
CA GLY A 105 9.77 -5.28 1.78
C GLY A 105 9.51 -6.69 1.24
N GLU A 106 10.59 -7.45 1.08
CA GLU A 106 10.62 -8.74 0.37
C GLU A 106 9.85 -9.88 1.05
N ALA A 107 9.49 -9.73 2.33
CA ALA A 107 8.65 -10.71 3.02
C ALA A 107 7.23 -10.80 2.43
N TRP A 108 6.84 -9.85 1.59
CA TRP A 108 5.55 -9.81 0.92
C TRP A 108 5.72 -10.08 -0.57
N ALA A 109 5.24 -11.23 -1.00
CA ALA A 109 5.32 -11.68 -2.39
C ALA A 109 3.94 -11.70 -3.05
N GLU A 110 3.91 -11.32 -4.33
CA GLU A 110 2.70 -11.37 -5.15
C GLU A 110 2.31 -12.80 -5.48
N ALA A 111 1.05 -13.16 -5.24
CA ALA A 111 0.47 -14.44 -5.61
C ALA A 111 0.08 -14.40 -7.09
N SER A 112 1.00 -14.80 -7.97
CA SER A 112 0.86 -14.70 -9.43
C SER A 112 -0.29 -15.52 -10.01
N ASP A 113 -0.69 -16.60 -9.34
CA ASP A 113 -1.78 -17.51 -9.77
C ASP A 113 -3.19 -16.93 -9.53
N ARG A 114 -3.30 -15.88 -8.72
CA ARG A 114 -4.56 -15.27 -8.27
C ARG A 114 -4.66 -13.78 -8.54
N SER A 115 -3.63 -13.16 -9.09
CA SER A 115 -3.61 -11.74 -9.39
C SER A 115 -4.11 -11.46 -10.81
N SER A 116 -4.77 -10.31 -11.00
CA SER A 116 -5.19 -9.77 -12.29
C SER A 116 -4.91 -8.27 -12.33
N SER A 117 -5.17 -7.60 -13.44
CA SER A 117 -4.99 -6.13 -13.54
C SER A 117 -5.85 -5.35 -12.54
N ARG A 118 -6.97 -5.89 -12.09
CA ARG A 118 -7.89 -5.25 -11.14
C ARG A 118 -7.77 -5.77 -9.71
N TYR A 119 -6.97 -6.81 -9.50
CA TYR A 119 -6.91 -7.51 -8.24
C TYR A 119 -5.55 -8.11 -8.03
N VAL A 120 -4.82 -7.64 -7.04
CA VAL A 120 -3.49 -8.12 -6.69
C VAL A 120 -3.51 -8.64 -5.26
N ILE A 121 -2.95 -9.83 -5.06
CA ILE A 121 -2.78 -10.40 -3.72
C ILE A 121 -1.30 -10.45 -3.39
N LEU A 122 -0.95 -9.97 -2.20
CA LEU A 122 0.35 -10.17 -1.57
C LEU A 122 0.21 -11.12 -0.40
N HIS A 123 1.10 -12.10 -0.30
CA HIS A 123 1.21 -13.00 0.83
C HIS A 123 2.47 -12.71 1.63
N HIS A 124 2.35 -12.70 2.94
CA HIS A 124 3.50 -12.62 3.83
C HIS A 124 4.16 -13.99 3.99
N ALA A 125 5.48 -14.05 3.78
CA ALA A 125 6.25 -15.28 4.02
C ALA A 125 6.27 -15.60 5.52
N GLY A 126 5.97 -16.85 5.86
CA GLY A 126 6.03 -17.33 7.24
C GLY A 126 4.87 -16.92 8.16
N SER A 127 3.81 -16.26 7.62
CA SER A 127 2.61 -15.95 8.39
C SER A 127 1.33 -16.13 7.57
N PRO A 128 0.16 -16.26 8.20
CA PRO A 128 -1.12 -16.38 7.49
C PRO A 128 -1.65 -15.05 6.97
N LEU A 129 -0.84 -13.98 6.94
CA LEU A 129 -1.29 -12.68 6.46
C LEU A 129 -1.38 -12.62 4.93
N SER A 130 -2.41 -11.96 4.45
CA SER A 130 -2.58 -11.58 3.05
C SER A 130 -3.08 -10.14 2.97
N LEU A 131 -2.57 -9.44 1.96
CA LEU A 131 -3.01 -8.11 1.59
C LEU A 131 -3.52 -8.17 0.16
N THR A 132 -4.74 -7.69 -0.05
CA THR A 132 -5.33 -7.54 -1.37
C THR A 132 -5.40 -6.07 -1.73
N LEU A 133 -5.09 -5.78 -2.97
CA LEU A 133 -5.28 -4.46 -3.56
C LEU A 133 -6.16 -4.61 -4.80
N SER A 134 -7.31 -3.95 -4.80
CA SER A 134 -8.27 -4.01 -5.90
C SER A 134 -8.73 -2.62 -6.32
N THR A 135 -9.22 -2.51 -7.56
CA THR A 135 -10.05 -1.39 -7.99
C THR A 135 -11.51 -1.75 -7.76
N ASP A 136 -12.28 -0.83 -7.20
CA ASP A 136 -13.68 -1.06 -6.84
C ASP A 136 -14.54 0.19 -7.10
N GLN A 137 -15.84 0.07 -6.97
CA GLN A 137 -16.77 1.18 -6.95
C GLN A 137 -17.49 1.23 -5.61
N THR A 138 -17.60 2.43 -5.06
CA THR A 138 -18.42 2.67 -3.88
C THR A 138 -19.91 2.66 -4.23
N GLU A 139 -20.78 2.64 -3.22
CA GLU A 139 -22.24 2.78 -3.42
C GLU A 139 -22.65 4.07 -4.14
N LYS A 140 -21.77 5.09 -4.11
CA LYS A 140 -21.96 6.37 -4.83
C LYS A 140 -21.38 6.33 -6.26
N ASN A 141 -21.07 5.15 -6.80
CA ASN A 141 -20.44 4.96 -8.11
C ASN A 141 -19.09 5.69 -8.28
N GLN A 142 -18.38 5.94 -7.19
CA GLN A 142 -17.04 6.52 -7.23
C GLN A 142 -16.01 5.39 -7.33
N HIS A 143 -15.03 5.55 -8.22
CA HIS A 143 -13.93 4.61 -8.33
C HIS A 143 -12.95 4.79 -7.17
N VAL A 144 -12.48 3.69 -6.60
CA VAL A 144 -11.52 3.68 -5.51
C VAL A 144 -10.50 2.54 -5.69
N VAL A 145 -9.35 2.71 -5.08
CA VAL A 145 -8.44 1.59 -4.79
C VAL A 145 -8.77 1.10 -3.40
N ARG A 146 -9.06 -0.19 -3.26
CA ARG A 146 -9.35 -0.82 -1.97
C ARG A 146 -8.19 -1.70 -1.54
N LEU A 147 -7.72 -1.46 -0.32
CA LEU A 147 -6.75 -2.29 0.38
C LEU A 147 -7.50 -3.13 1.42
N VAL A 148 -7.25 -4.43 1.43
CA VAL A 148 -7.78 -5.35 2.45
C VAL A 148 -6.64 -6.17 3.01
N LEU A 149 -6.36 -6.03 4.30
CA LEU A 149 -5.43 -6.88 5.04
C LEU A 149 -6.23 -7.88 5.87
N PHE A 150 -5.95 -9.15 5.72
CA PHE A 150 -6.67 -10.19 6.45
C PHE A 150 -5.77 -11.35 6.87
N VAL A 151 -6.19 -12.04 7.92
CA VAL A 151 -5.55 -13.25 8.41
C VAL A 151 -6.25 -14.45 7.81
N ARG A 152 -5.55 -15.21 6.96
CA ARG A 152 -6.08 -16.46 6.38
C ARG A 152 -6.42 -17.45 7.51
N ARG A 153 -7.53 -18.14 7.36
CA ARG A 153 -7.82 -19.31 8.19
C ARG A 153 -7.06 -20.49 7.59
N ASN A 154 -6.30 -21.16 8.42
CA ASN A 154 -5.69 -22.45 8.07
C ASN A 154 -6.78 -23.51 8.03
#